data_8a58e8e3825b8c59e2b0368640f1e430
#
_entry.id   8a58e8e3825b8c59e2b0368640f1e430
#
_cell.length_a   1.000
_cell.length_b   1.000
_cell.length_c   1.000
_cell.angle_alpha   90.00
_cell.angle_beta   90.00
_cell.angle_gamma   90.00
#
_symmetry.space_group_name_H-M   'P 1'
#
loop_
_entity.id
_entity.type
_entity.pdbx_description
1 polymer ?
#
loop_
_entity_poly.entity_id
_entity_poly.type
_entity_poly.pdbx_seq_one_letter_code
_entity_poly.pdbx_strand_id
1 'polypeptide(L)'
;AVLYLIVGFGVLGTLIMMTTERRREFGVMIAVGMQKKRLGLILTIEILLMGLVGAVSGVLGSLPVIGYFVKHPIRFGGEYAEIFEAYGFEPIMPAEFDITYFIGQSCVVLLIFIIAIVWTIISVIKLDEIKALRS
;
A
#
# COMPACT_ATOMS: atom_id res chain seq x y z
N ALA A 1 -11.52 -6.42 5.98
CA ALA A 1 -10.39 -7.29 6.39
C ALA A 1 -9.65 -7.85 5.17
N VAL A 2 -10.31 -8.58 4.26
CA VAL A 2 -9.70 -9.25 3.09
C VAL A 2 -8.94 -8.27 2.17
N LEU A 3 -9.50 -7.10 1.90
CA LEU A 3 -8.89 -6.05 1.08
C LEU A 3 -7.53 -5.60 1.63
N TYR A 4 -7.42 -5.44 2.94
CA TYR A 4 -6.16 -5.05 3.58
C TYR A 4 -5.09 -6.14 3.51
N LEU A 5 -5.50 -7.40 3.58
CA LEU A 5 -4.58 -8.52 3.39
C LEU A 5 -4.03 -8.52 1.96
N ILE A 6 -4.88 -8.34 0.95
CA ILE A 6 -4.47 -8.27 -0.45
C ILE A 6 -3.49 -7.11 -0.67
N VAL A 7 -3.82 -5.92 -0.17
CA VAL A 7 -2.95 -4.74 -0.27
C VAL A 7 -1.62 -4.98 0.47
N GLY A 8 -1.67 -5.53 1.68
CA GLY A 8 -0.49 -5.83 2.48
C GLY A 8 0.45 -6.82 1.80
N PHE A 9 -0.08 -7.92 1.27
CA PHE A 9 0.70 -8.89 0.51
C PHE A 9 1.24 -8.31 -0.80
N GLY A 10 0.47 -7.47 -1.49
CA GLY A 10 0.92 -6.77 -2.69
C GLY A 10 2.10 -5.85 -2.42
N VAL A 11 2.02 -5.02 -1.37
CA VAL A 11 3.10 -4.12 -0.96
C VAL A 11 4.34 -4.91 -0.54
N LEU A 12 4.19 -5.94 0.31
CA LEU A 12 5.31 -6.78 0.73
C LEU A 12 5.96 -7.49 -0.47
N GLY A 13 5.15 -8.07 -1.37
CA GLY A 13 5.66 -8.75 -2.57
C GLY A 13 6.47 -7.82 -3.46
N THR A 14 5.99 -6.61 -3.71
CA THR A 14 6.69 -5.59 -4.49
C THR A 14 8.02 -5.19 -3.83
N LEU A 15 8.03 -4.97 -2.52
CA LEU A 15 9.25 -4.60 -1.79
C LEU A 15 10.28 -5.74 -1.76
N ILE A 16 9.82 -6.99 -1.60
CA ILE A 16 10.69 -8.16 -1.66
C ILE A 16 11.34 -8.27 -3.05
N MET A 17 10.55 -8.14 -4.10
CA MET A 17 11.03 -8.22 -5.49
C MET A 17 12.05 -7.12 -5.76
N MET A 18 11.71 -5.88 -5.44
CA MET A 18 12.60 -4.72 -5.61
C MET A 18 13.92 -4.88 -4.84
N THR A 19 13.85 -5.35 -3.58
CA THR A 19 15.05 -5.58 -2.77
C THR A 19 15.90 -6.72 -3.34
N THR A 20 15.27 -7.75 -3.91
CA THR A 20 15.97 -8.92 -4.46
C THR A 20 16.68 -8.57 -5.77
N GLU A 21 16.03 -7.82 -6.64
CA GLU A 21 16.61 -7.36 -7.91
C GLU A 21 17.82 -6.45 -7.69
N ARG A 22 17.76 -5.59 -6.68
CA ARG A 22 18.85 -4.65 -6.34
C ARG A 22 19.93 -5.21 -5.43
N ARG A 23 19.84 -6.48 -4.99
CA ARG A 23 20.85 -7.09 -4.11
C ARG A 23 22.28 -6.97 -4.65
N ARG A 24 22.44 -7.12 -5.95
CA ARG A 24 23.75 -7.02 -6.60
C ARG A 24 24.30 -5.59 -6.55
N GLU A 25 23.45 -4.60 -6.73
CA GLU A 25 23.80 -3.17 -6.62
C GLU A 25 24.21 -2.82 -5.18
N PHE A 26 23.48 -3.32 -4.19
CA PHE A 26 23.80 -3.14 -2.78
C PHE A 26 25.14 -3.78 -2.40
N GLY A 27 25.43 -4.98 -2.95
CA GLY A 27 26.71 -5.65 -2.77
C GLY A 27 27.88 -4.82 -3.32
N VAL A 28 27.72 -4.22 -4.48
CA VAL A 28 28.71 -3.33 -5.09
C VAL A 28 28.92 -2.07 -4.25
N MET A 29 27.86 -1.42 -3.79
CA MET A 29 27.95 -0.21 -2.96
C MET A 29 28.69 -0.48 -1.63
N ILE A 30 28.45 -1.63 -1.00
CA ILE A 30 29.16 -2.04 0.21
C ILE A 30 30.63 -2.36 -0.10
N ALA A 31 30.91 -3.01 -1.22
CA ALA A 31 32.27 -3.34 -1.64
C ALA A 31 33.14 -2.08 -1.92
N VAL A 32 32.53 -1.01 -2.39
CA VAL A 32 33.18 0.31 -2.59
C VAL A 32 33.35 1.09 -1.28
N GLY A 33 32.88 0.55 -0.14
CA GLY A 33 33.08 1.14 1.19
C GLY A 33 31.90 1.93 1.73
N MET A 34 30.69 1.79 1.15
CA MET A 34 29.51 2.43 1.68
C MET A 34 29.13 1.81 3.02
N GLN A 35 28.88 2.67 4.03
CA GLN A 35 28.40 2.20 5.33
C GLN A 35 26.96 1.67 5.22
N LYS A 36 26.70 0.50 5.84
CA LYS A 36 25.37 -0.12 5.89
C LYS A 36 24.24 0.82 6.37
N LYS A 37 24.56 1.70 7.33
CA LYS A 37 23.62 2.71 7.83
C LYS A 37 23.21 3.70 6.73
N ARG A 38 24.13 4.11 5.87
CA ARG A 38 23.82 5.01 4.73
C ARG A 38 22.96 4.31 3.70
N LEU A 39 23.25 3.05 3.40
CA LEU A 39 22.44 2.24 2.48
C LEU A 39 21.01 2.08 3.01
N GLY A 40 20.85 1.74 4.30
CA GLY A 40 19.52 1.65 4.94
C GLY A 40 18.75 2.97 4.89
N LEU A 41 19.43 4.10 5.08
CA LEU A 41 18.81 5.42 5.02
C LEU A 41 18.35 5.77 3.60
N ILE A 42 19.17 5.48 2.59
CA ILE A 42 18.80 5.69 1.17
C ILE A 42 17.55 4.87 0.82
N LEU A 43 17.51 3.60 1.20
CA LEU A 43 16.35 2.74 0.97
C LEU A 43 15.10 3.23 1.68
N THR A 44 15.24 3.69 2.92
CA THR A 44 14.11 4.24 3.68
C THR A 44 13.54 5.48 2.99
N ILE A 45 14.40 6.40 2.54
CA ILE A 45 13.96 7.59 1.81
C ILE A 45 13.28 7.21 0.49
N GLU A 46 13.85 6.26 -0.25
CA GLU A 46 13.29 5.79 -1.52
C GLU A 46 11.88 5.20 -1.32
N ILE A 47 11.71 4.33 -0.33
CA ILE A 47 10.40 3.74 -0.01
C ILE A 47 9.41 4.81 0.44
N LEU A 48 9.83 5.76 1.28
CA LEU A 48 8.98 6.88 1.71
C LEU A 48 8.53 7.75 0.54
N LEU A 49 9.43 8.08 -0.38
CA LEU A 49 9.08 8.86 -1.58
C LEU A 49 8.08 8.10 -2.47
N MET A 50 8.31 6.80 -2.70
CA MET A 50 7.36 5.97 -3.45
C MET A 50 5.99 5.91 -2.77
N GLY A 51 5.96 5.76 -1.45
CA GLY A 51 4.72 5.76 -0.68
C GLY A 51 3.98 7.09 -0.77
N LEU A 52 4.70 8.19 -0.71
CA LEU A 52 4.11 9.53 -0.82
C LEU A 52 3.54 9.78 -2.23
N VAL A 53 4.28 9.42 -3.27
CA VAL A 53 3.79 9.51 -4.66
C VAL A 53 2.57 8.60 -4.86
N GLY A 54 2.60 7.38 -4.33
CA GLY A 54 1.48 6.45 -4.35
C GLY A 54 0.24 7.01 -3.63
N ALA A 55 0.41 7.59 -2.44
CA ALA A 55 -0.67 8.19 -1.69
C ALA A 55 -1.29 9.39 -2.43
N VAL A 56 -0.47 10.31 -2.93
CA VAL A 56 -0.95 11.47 -3.69
C VAL A 56 -1.69 11.04 -4.96
N SER A 57 -1.12 10.14 -5.75
CA SER A 57 -1.76 9.64 -6.97
C SER A 57 -3.03 8.86 -6.67
N GLY A 58 -3.06 8.08 -5.58
CA GLY A 58 -4.25 7.38 -5.12
C GLY A 58 -5.39 8.32 -4.73
N VAL A 59 -5.09 9.38 -3.97
CA VAL A 59 -6.09 10.41 -3.62
C VAL A 59 -6.59 11.13 -4.87
N LEU A 60 -5.68 11.61 -5.72
CA LEU A 60 -6.06 12.32 -6.95
C LEU A 60 -6.88 11.45 -7.90
N GLY A 61 -6.58 10.14 -7.98
CA GLY A 61 -7.33 9.20 -8.80
C GLY A 61 -8.68 8.81 -8.20
N SER A 62 -8.80 8.73 -6.87
CA SER A 62 -10.05 8.33 -6.21
C SER A 62 -11.09 9.44 -6.16
N LEU A 63 -10.68 10.71 -6.03
CA LEU A 63 -11.60 11.84 -5.93
C LEU A 63 -12.59 11.95 -7.10
N PRO A 64 -12.16 11.91 -8.39
CA PRO A 64 -13.09 11.98 -9.52
C PRO A 64 -14.03 10.78 -9.58
N VAL A 65 -13.54 9.59 -9.20
CA VAL A 65 -14.35 8.36 -9.19
C VAL A 65 -15.44 8.46 -8.12
N ILE A 66 -15.09 8.84 -6.91
CA ILE A 66 -16.04 9.04 -5.81
C ILE A 66 -17.04 10.15 -6.17
N GLY A 67 -16.55 11.28 -6.69
CA GLY A 67 -17.39 12.39 -7.13
C GLY A 67 -18.41 12.00 -8.20
N TYR A 68 -18.03 11.10 -9.10
CA TYR A 68 -18.94 10.57 -10.11
C TYR A 68 -20.06 9.71 -9.47
N PHE A 69 -19.71 8.79 -8.58
CA PHE A 69 -20.70 7.92 -7.92
C PHE A 69 -21.58 8.65 -6.91
N VAL A 70 -21.11 9.71 -6.29
CA VAL A 70 -21.94 10.57 -5.44
C VAL A 70 -23.01 11.29 -6.27
N LYS A 71 -22.66 11.76 -7.47
CA LYS A 71 -23.61 12.43 -8.39
C LYS A 71 -24.55 11.46 -9.11
N HIS A 72 -24.07 10.23 -9.36
CA HIS A 72 -24.79 9.19 -10.07
C HIS A 72 -24.85 7.92 -9.21
N PRO A 73 -25.69 7.89 -8.16
CA PRO A 73 -25.82 6.72 -7.30
C PRO A 73 -26.28 5.52 -8.14
N ILE A 74 -25.67 4.38 -7.91
CA ILE A 74 -26.02 3.15 -8.60
C ILE A 74 -27.40 2.72 -8.10
N ARG A 75 -28.38 2.69 -9.02
CA ARG A 75 -29.72 2.17 -8.74
C ARG A 75 -29.73 0.69 -9.11
N PHE A 76 -30.16 -0.14 -8.20
CA PHE A 76 -30.44 -1.53 -8.50
C PHE A 76 -31.72 -1.59 -9.36
N GLY A 77 -31.61 -2.22 -10.54
CA GLY A 77 -32.76 -2.42 -11.43
C GLY A 77 -33.22 -3.87 -11.43
N GLY A 78 -34.45 -4.11 -11.90
CA GLY A 78 -35.00 -5.45 -12.03
C GLY A 78 -35.47 -6.08 -10.71
N GLU A 79 -35.40 -7.40 -10.65
CA GLU A 79 -35.91 -8.22 -9.55
C GLU A 79 -35.31 -7.84 -8.17
N TYR A 80 -34.07 -7.35 -8.15
CA TYR A 80 -33.41 -6.87 -6.94
C TYR A 80 -34.05 -5.59 -6.37
N ALA A 81 -34.53 -4.67 -7.23
CA ALA A 81 -35.17 -3.45 -6.79
C ALA A 81 -36.50 -3.77 -6.05
N GLU A 82 -37.27 -4.71 -6.59
CA GLU A 82 -38.55 -5.16 -5.97
C GLU A 82 -38.32 -5.80 -4.60
N ILE A 83 -37.24 -6.55 -4.44
CA ILE A 83 -36.88 -7.17 -3.16
C ILE A 83 -36.49 -6.09 -2.13
N PHE A 84 -35.70 -5.10 -2.48
CA PHE A 84 -35.32 -4.00 -1.57
C PHE A 84 -36.55 -3.16 -1.17
N GLU A 85 -37.41 -2.85 -2.12
CA GLU A 85 -38.65 -2.11 -1.85
C GLU A 85 -39.65 -2.91 -0.95
N ALA A 86 -39.72 -4.24 -1.14
CA ALA A 86 -40.52 -5.11 -0.31
C ALA A 86 -40.06 -5.13 1.17
N TYR A 87 -38.78 -4.92 1.41
CA TYR A 87 -38.20 -4.79 2.76
C TYR A 87 -38.17 -3.33 3.27
N GLY A 88 -38.70 -2.38 2.52
CA GLY A 88 -38.74 -0.98 2.90
C GLY A 88 -37.42 -0.21 2.75
N PHE A 89 -36.47 -0.75 1.97
CA PHE A 89 -35.21 -0.09 1.66
C PHE A 89 -35.25 0.54 0.26
N GLU A 90 -34.69 1.74 0.11
CA GLU A 90 -34.52 2.31 -1.21
C GLU A 90 -33.47 1.48 -1.99
N PRO A 91 -33.77 1.10 -3.25
CA PRO A 91 -32.86 0.30 -4.08
C PRO A 91 -31.71 1.16 -4.66
N ILE A 92 -31.04 1.91 -3.80
CA ILE A 92 -29.96 2.82 -4.13
C ILE A 92 -28.74 2.41 -3.31
N MET A 93 -27.57 2.32 -3.94
CA MET A 93 -26.31 2.18 -3.24
C MET A 93 -25.75 3.59 -2.97
N PRO A 94 -25.97 4.17 -1.77
CA PRO A 94 -25.48 5.51 -1.49
C PRO A 94 -23.96 5.48 -1.42
N ALA A 95 -23.29 6.27 -2.25
CA ALA A 95 -21.88 6.59 -2.08
C ALA A 95 -21.82 7.82 -1.18
N GLU A 96 -21.45 7.63 0.08
CA GLU A 96 -21.30 8.71 1.04
C GLU A 96 -19.83 9.08 1.18
N PHE A 97 -19.55 10.37 1.13
CA PHE A 97 -18.21 10.90 1.36
C PHE A 97 -18.04 11.21 2.84
N ASP A 98 -17.68 10.21 3.63
CA ASP A 98 -17.39 10.37 5.05
C ASP A 98 -15.87 10.44 5.28
N ILE A 99 -15.43 11.61 5.75
CA ILE A 99 -14.04 11.89 6.03
C ILE A 99 -13.46 10.97 7.13
N THR A 100 -14.32 10.48 8.02
CA THR A 100 -13.91 9.58 9.12
C THR A 100 -13.42 8.26 8.60
N TYR A 101 -14.14 7.68 7.61
CA TYR A 101 -13.70 6.45 6.94
C TYR A 101 -12.41 6.68 6.15
N PHE A 102 -12.28 7.85 5.51
CA PHE A 102 -11.09 8.18 4.73
C PHE A 102 -9.84 8.24 5.61
N ILE A 103 -9.94 8.88 6.78
CA ILE A 103 -8.85 8.96 7.76
C ILE A 103 -8.53 7.57 8.32
N GLY A 104 -9.55 6.80 8.70
CA GLY A 104 -9.37 5.45 9.22
C GLY A 104 -8.64 4.52 8.23
N GLN A 105 -9.06 4.55 6.97
CA GLN A 105 -8.43 3.79 5.88
C GLN A 105 -6.96 4.22 5.67
N SER A 106 -6.71 5.53 5.65
CA SER A 106 -5.36 6.07 5.49
C SER A 106 -4.44 5.63 6.63
N CYS A 107 -4.92 5.61 7.88
CA CYS A 107 -4.15 5.12 9.02
C CYS A 107 -3.77 3.65 8.89
N VAL A 108 -4.69 2.79 8.43
CA VAL A 108 -4.42 1.36 8.24
C VAL A 108 -3.38 1.13 7.15
N VAL A 109 -3.51 1.83 6.01
CA VAL A 109 -2.53 1.74 4.91
C VAL A 109 -1.16 2.22 5.37
N LEU A 110 -1.10 3.33 6.13
CA LEU A 110 0.15 3.88 6.67
C LEU A 110 0.81 2.88 7.63
N LEU A 111 0.04 2.20 8.47
CA LEU A 111 0.55 1.17 9.37
C LEU A 111 1.15 -0.02 8.59
N ILE A 112 0.46 -0.50 7.56
CA ILE A 112 0.97 -1.56 6.66
C ILE A 112 2.30 -1.12 6.04
N PHE A 113 2.37 0.14 5.62
CA PHE A 113 3.56 0.71 4.99
C PHE A 113 4.75 0.79 5.96
N ILE A 114 4.52 1.20 7.22
CA ILE A 114 5.55 1.21 8.26
C ILE A 114 6.09 -0.20 8.53
N ILE A 115 5.20 -1.19 8.65
CA ILE A 115 5.60 -2.58 8.85
C ILE A 115 6.48 -3.06 7.69
N ALA A 116 6.10 -2.73 6.47
CA ALA A 116 6.84 -3.09 5.26
C ALA A 116 8.24 -2.45 5.23
N ILE A 117 8.38 -1.18 5.62
CA ILE A 117 9.68 -0.50 5.75
C ILE A 117 10.57 -1.20 6.77
N VAL A 118 10.04 -1.46 7.98
CA VAL A 118 10.79 -2.12 9.05
C VAL A 118 11.27 -3.48 8.60
N TRP A 119 10.40 -4.27 7.95
CA TRP A 119 10.76 -5.58 7.42
C TRP A 119 11.86 -5.49 6.35
N THR A 120 11.79 -4.53 5.44
CA THR A 120 12.82 -4.31 4.41
C THR A 120 14.16 -3.96 5.02
N ILE A 121 14.20 -3.05 6.01
CA ILE A 121 15.43 -2.67 6.70
C ILE A 121 16.06 -3.88 7.41
N ILE A 122 15.26 -4.66 8.13
CA ILE A 122 15.73 -5.88 8.82
C ILE A 122 16.29 -6.88 7.81
N SER A 123 15.61 -7.06 6.67
CA SER A 123 16.04 -7.98 5.61
C SER A 123 17.38 -7.57 4.99
N VAL A 124 17.61 -6.28 4.79
CA VAL A 124 18.87 -5.75 4.26
C VAL A 124 20.02 -5.93 5.25
N ILE A 125 19.77 -5.69 6.55
CA ILE A 125 20.79 -5.86 7.60
C ILE A 125 21.17 -7.34 7.77
N LYS A 126 20.20 -8.25 7.74
CA LYS A 126 20.44 -9.70 7.88
C LYS A 126 21.16 -10.33 6.70
N LEU A 127 21.10 -9.74 5.51
CA LEU A 127 21.80 -10.26 4.32
C LEU A 127 23.31 -10.33 4.47
N ASP A 128 23.88 -9.52 5.35
CA ASP A 128 25.32 -9.43 5.54
C ASP A 128 25.89 -10.47 6.53
N GLU A 129 25.07 -10.89 7.49
CA GLU A 129 25.50 -11.90 8.48
C GLU A 129 25.65 -13.29 7.84
N ILE A 130 24.84 -13.60 6.82
CA ILE A 130 24.90 -14.87 6.09
C ILE A 130 26.14 -14.95 5.20
N LYS A 131 26.63 -13.82 4.67
CA LYS A 131 27.88 -13.78 3.88
C LYS A 131 29.12 -13.87 4.76
N ALA A 132 29.09 -13.31 5.95
CA ALA A 132 30.20 -13.40 6.89
C ALA A 132 30.37 -14.82 7.50
N LEU A 133 29.34 -15.64 7.48
CA LEU A 133 29.39 -17.04 7.95
C LEU A 133 29.79 -18.03 6.83
N ARG A 134 29.96 -17.56 5.61
CA ARG A 134 30.27 -18.40 4.42
C ARG A 134 31.67 -18.17 3.83
N SER A 135 32.45 -17.32 4.43
CA SER A 135 33.87 -17.10 4.08
C SER A 135 34.84 -17.85 5.03
#